data_63c09a3c2d7f61e680d0e7027a7a7bd0
#
_entry.id   63c09a3c2d7f61e680d0e7027a7a7bd0
#
_cell.length_a   1.000
_cell.length_b   1.000
_cell.length_c   1.000
_cell.angle_alpha   90.00
_cell.angle_beta   90.00
_cell.angle_gamma   90.00
#
_symmetry.space_group_name_H-M   'P 1'
#
loop_
_entity.id
_entity.type
_entity.pdbx_description
1 polymer ?
#
loop_
_entity_poly.entity_id
_entity_poly.type
_entity_poly.pdbx_seq_one_letter_code
_entity_poly.pdbx_strand_id
1 'polypeptide(L)'
;MPLILATGDVHAPGYAESFIKSLAKISVKPDLVLLAGDLVEHNKVKAFNTVYTVLLEKFSSTPVIAVFGNEEYIGFENEYRRMYPGIKWLNDEIHEITAGGRGICIVGSRGALNKPTKWQERNLPGLKDYYRRLPGKLLELASECKRLGSEIIILLTHYGVTFKNLAGEPAGIWDYLASPELEKILVKGGFNASIHAHAHRGFYEKVMVDSVPVYNVSFPARGRPVEINLG
;
A
#
# COMPACT_ATOMS: atom_id res chain seq x y z
N MET A 1 20.50 -2.59 -6.52
CA MET A 1 19.25 -3.00 -5.85
C MET A 1 18.42 -1.74 -5.63
N PRO A 2 17.18 -1.69 -6.09
CA PRO A 2 16.35 -0.51 -5.89
C PRO A 2 16.05 -0.29 -4.41
N LEU A 3 16.22 0.95 -3.95
CA LEU A 3 15.83 1.40 -2.62
C LEU A 3 14.41 1.99 -2.71
N ILE A 4 13.48 1.35 -2.02
CA ILE A 4 12.09 1.78 -1.95
C ILE A 4 11.82 2.38 -0.58
N LEU A 5 11.19 3.54 -0.55
CA LEU A 5 10.65 4.13 0.66
C LEU A 5 9.14 3.90 0.68
N ALA A 6 8.63 3.21 1.69
CA ALA A 6 7.21 2.86 1.76
C ALA A 6 6.55 3.32 3.07
N THR A 7 5.31 3.77 2.99
CA THR A 7 4.49 4.17 4.15
C THR A 7 3.00 4.11 3.81
N GLY A 8 2.15 4.13 4.82
CA GLY A 8 0.70 4.31 4.73
C GLY A 8 0.17 4.84 6.05
N ASP A 9 -1.14 5.03 6.16
CA ASP A 9 -1.81 5.48 7.39
C ASP A 9 -1.27 6.82 7.92
N VAL A 10 -1.02 7.77 7.02
CA VAL A 10 -0.62 9.14 7.41
C VAL A 10 -1.78 9.88 8.09
N HIS A 11 -3.03 9.49 7.74
CA HIS A 11 -4.25 10.02 8.33
C HIS A 11 -4.20 11.55 8.53
N ALA A 12 -3.84 12.28 7.47
CA ALA A 12 -3.79 13.73 7.58
C ALA A 12 -5.20 14.31 7.88
N PRO A 13 -5.32 15.25 8.85
CA PRO A 13 -4.23 15.97 9.51
C PRO A 13 -3.62 15.26 10.72
N GLY A 14 -4.19 14.15 11.22
CA GLY A 14 -3.85 13.52 12.50
C GLY A 14 -2.34 13.28 12.70
N TYR A 15 -1.70 12.56 11.77
CA TYR A 15 -0.25 12.29 11.84
C TYR A 15 0.59 13.16 10.89
N ALA A 16 0.00 14.14 10.17
CA ALA A 16 0.71 14.90 9.14
C ALA A 16 2.00 15.57 9.68
N GLU A 17 1.94 16.24 10.83
CA GLU A 17 3.11 16.90 11.42
C GLU A 17 4.21 15.92 11.80
N SER A 18 3.86 14.82 12.49
CA SER A 18 4.82 13.79 12.88
C SER A 18 5.42 13.08 11.68
N PHE A 19 4.62 12.85 10.64
CA PHE A 19 5.07 12.28 9.38
C PHE A 19 6.08 13.21 8.68
N ILE A 20 5.79 14.50 8.54
CA ILE A 20 6.70 15.49 7.96
C ILE A 20 8.02 15.56 8.74
N LYS A 21 7.95 15.56 10.08
CA LYS A 21 9.16 15.48 10.93
C LYS A 21 9.96 14.20 10.69
N SER A 22 9.29 13.08 10.44
CA SER A 22 9.97 11.82 10.12
C SER A 22 10.62 11.85 8.73
N LEU A 23 9.95 12.43 7.73
CA LEU A 23 10.52 12.64 6.41
C LEU A 23 11.80 13.48 6.47
N ALA A 24 11.84 14.53 7.29
CA ALA A 24 13.02 15.40 7.43
C ALA A 24 14.27 14.62 7.89
N LYS A 25 14.10 13.52 8.62
CA LYS A 25 15.21 12.68 9.11
C LYS A 25 15.76 11.71 8.06
N ILE A 26 15.06 11.50 6.95
CA ILE A 26 15.50 10.60 5.89
C ILE A 26 16.64 11.28 5.12
N SER A 27 17.83 10.69 5.14
CA SER A 27 19.01 11.16 4.42
C SER A 27 19.25 10.43 3.09
N VAL A 28 18.65 9.27 2.91
CA VAL A 28 18.77 8.47 1.69
C VAL A 28 17.89 9.04 0.57
N LYS A 29 18.33 8.88 -0.68
CA LYS A 29 17.52 9.16 -1.85
C LYS A 29 16.92 7.84 -2.35
N PRO A 30 15.60 7.60 -2.18
CA PRO A 30 14.98 6.39 -2.69
C PRO A 30 14.86 6.43 -4.21
N ASP A 31 14.84 5.26 -4.83
CA ASP A 31 14.56 5.09 -6.26
C ASP A 31 13.05 5.11 -6.54
N LEU A 32 12.24 4.83 -5.53
CA LEU A 32 10.77 4.76 -5.60
C LEU A 32 10.15 5.04 -4.24
N VAL A 33 9.04 5.78 -4.22
CA VAL A 33 8.20 5.96 -3.03
C VAL A 33 6.85 5.26 -3.23
N LEU A 34 6.45 4.44 -2.26
CA LEU A 34 5.17 3.73 -2.26
C LEU A 34 4.29 4.17 -1.08
N LEU A 35 3.06 4.54 -1.37
CA LEU A 35 2.06 4.98 -0.39
C LEU A 35 0.91 3.96 -0.33
N ALA A 36 0.79 3.29 0.80
CA ALA A 36 -0.13 2.15 1.00
C ALA A 36 -1.52 2.57 1.53
N GLY A 37 -2.03 3.73 1.14
CA GLY A 37 -3.38 4.22 1.47
C GLY A 37 -3.52 4.83 2.86
N ASP A 38 -4.75 5.28 3.17
CA ASP A 38 -5.14 6.02 4.36
C ASP A 38 -4.22 7.24 4.61
N LEU A 39 -4.02 8.03 3.55
CA LEU A 39 -3.21 9.25 3.58
C LEU A 39 -3.97 10.41 4.24
N VAL A 40 -5.30 10.34 4.26
CA VAL A 40 -6.21 11.31 4.89
C VAL A 40 -7.10 10.63 5.94
N GLU A 41 -7.81 11.42 6.74
CA GLU A 41 -8.92 10.98 7.59
C GLU A 41 -10.25 11.35 6.95
N HIS A 42 -11.23 10.44 7.02
CA HIS A 42 -12.63 10.69 6.66
C HIS A 42 -12.80 11.39 5.31
N ASN A 43 -12.05 10.97 4.31
CA ASN A 43 -12.06 11.50 2.96
C ASN A 43 -11.83 13.03 2.88
N LYS A 44 -11.11 13.59 3.84
CA LYS A 44 -10.73 15.02 3.85
C LYS A 44 -9.62 15.27 2.83
N VAL A 45 -9.93 15.14 1.54
CA VAL A 45 -8.95 15.14 0.44
C VAL A 45 -7.90 16.24 0.61
N LYS A 46 -8.31 17.48 0.87
CA LYS A 46 -7.41 18.64 1.03
C LYS A 46 -6.46 18.56 2.22
N ALA A 47 -6.72 17.70 3.20
CA ALA A 47 -5.86 17.57 4.37
C ALA A 47 -4.46 17.04 4.03
N PHE A 48 -4.32 16.35 2.89
CA PHE A 48 -3.03 15.84 2.43
C PHE A 48 -2.13 16.89 1.74
N ASN A 49 -2.63 18.09 1.43
CA ASN A 49 -1.89 19.11 0.66
C ASN A 49 -0.49 19.39 1.21
N THR A 50 -0.36 19.63 2.52
CA THR A 50 0.95 19.94 3.15
C THR A 50 1.90 18.74 3.05
N VAL A 51 1.42 17.54 3.31
CA VAL A 51 2.21 16.30 3.19
C VAL A 51 2.65 16.09 1.75
N TYR A 52 1.74 16.28 0.80
CA TYR A 52 2.01 16.17 -0.63
C TYR A 52 3.12 17.12 -1.08
N THR A 53 3.03 18.40 -0.70
CA THR A 53 4.04 19.40 -1.05
C THR A 53 5.41 19.02 -0.52
N VAL A 54 5.51 18.71 0.77
CA VAL A 54 6.79 18.33 1.41
C VAL A 54 7.36 17.04 0.80
N LEU A 55 6.50 16.07 0.49
CA LEU A 55 6.92 14.80 -0.12
C LEU A 55 7.54 15.03 -1.50
N LEU A 56 6.87 15.82 -2.37
CA LEU A 56 7.34 16.08 -3.72
C LEU A 56 8.57 17.00 -3.74
N GLU A 57 8.66 17.97 -2.86
CA GLU A 57 9.86 18.82 -2.72
C GLU A 57 11.07 17.99 -2.31
N LYS A 58 10.90 17.11 -1.30
CA LYS A 58 11.98 16.26 -0.81
C LYS A 58 12.43 15.21 -1.84
N PHE A 59 11.50 14.63 -2.57
CA PHE A 59 11.72 13.55 -3.53
C PHE A 59 11.38 13.96 -4.96
N SER A 60 11.75 15.19 -5.35
CA SER A 60 11.35 15.83 -6.62
C SER A 60 11.66 15.04 -7.90
N SER A 61 12.64 14.15 -7.86
CA SER A 61 13.03 13.30 -9.00
C SER A 61 12.69 11.82 -8.79
N THR A 62 12.04 11.48 -7.67
CA THR A 62 11.68 10.10 -7.34
C THR A 62 10.21 9.88 -7.66
N PRO A 63 9.87 8.84 -8.42
CA PRO A 63 8.48 8.47 -8.66
C PRO A 63 7.73 8.15 -7.36
N VAL A 64 6.47 8.60 -7.28
CA VAL A 64 5.59 8.32 -6.14
C VAL A 64 4.37 7.58 -6.66
N ILE A 65 4.11 6.39 -6.12
CA ILE A 65 2.97 5.55 -6.47
C ILE A 65 2.15 5.30 -5.21
N ALA A 66 0.83 5.40 -5.32
CA ALA A 66 -0.09 5.20 -4.20
C ALA A 66 -1.21 4.22 -4.55
N VAL A 67 -1.74 3.58 -3.52
CA VAL A 67 -3.05 2.93 -3.54
C VAL A 67 -4.00 3.67 -2.59
N PHE A 68 -5.29 3.43 -2.72
CA PHE A 68 -6.30 3.98 -1.82
C PHE A 68 -6.47 3.08 -0.59
N GLY A 69 -6.75 3.68 0.57
CA GLY A 69 -7.16 2.99 1.78
C GLY A 69 -8.68 3.11 2.02
N ASN A 70 -9.15 2.78 3.22
CA ASN A 70 -10.57 2.91 3.55
C ASN A 70 -10.98 4.36 3.87
N GLU A 71 -10.04 5.20 4.24
CA GLU A 71 -10.27 6.61 4.52
C GLU A 71 -10.31 7.46 3.22
N GLU A 72 -9.79 6.97 2.09
CA GLU A 72 -10.09 7.45 0.75
C GLU A 72 -11.34 6.74 0.23
N TYR A 73 -12.50 7.38 0.35
CA TYR A 73 -13.79 6.74 0.08
C TYR A 73 -13.94 6.30 -1.38
N ILE A 74 -14.57 5.14 -1.56
CA ILE A 74 -14.92 4.59 -2.87
C ILE A 74 -15.78 5.60 -3.63
N GLY A 75 -15.42 5.87 -4.89
CA GLY A 75 -16.06 6.86 -5.76
C GLY A 75 -15.37 8.22 -5.79
N PHE A 76 -14.38 8.46 -4.92
CA PHE A 76 -13.61 9.71 -4.88
C PHE A 76 -12.22 9.59 -5.54
N GLU A 77 -11.86 8.45 -6.09
CA GLU A 77 -10.53 8.18 -6.66
C GLU A 77 -10.10 9.23 -7.68
N ASN A 78 -11.01 9.69 -8.53
CA ASN A 78 -10.73 10.71 -9.54
C ASN A 78 -10.44 12.09 -8.93
N GLU A 79 -10.98 12.39 -7.74
CA GLU A 79 -10.67 13.63 -7.03
C GLU A 79 -9.22 13.63 -6.54
N TYR A 80 -8.75 12.52 -5.96
CA TYR A 80 -7.35 12.36 -5.55
C TYR A 80 -6.40 12.46 -6.74
N ARG A 81 -6.70 11.76 -7.85
CA ARG A 81 -5.89 11.83 -9.08
C ARG A 81 -5.75 13.24 -9.62
N ARG A 82 -6.84 14.05 -9.58
CA ARG A 82 -6.82 15.45 -10.02
C ARG A 82 -6.09 16.37 -9.05
N MET A 83 -6.28 16.17 -7.75
CA MET A 83 -5.71 17.03 -6.73
C MET A 83 -4.21 16.77 -6.51
N TYR A 84 -3.78 15.54 -6.71
CA TYR A 84 -2.40 15.08 -6.48
C TYR A 84 -1.78 14.44 -7.71
N PRO A 85 -1.62 15.20 -8.82
CA PRO A 85 -1.16 14.67 -10.11
C PRO A 85 0.30 14.18 -10.10
N GLY A 86 1.10 14.60 -9.12
CA GLY A 86 2.47 14.11 -8.92
C GLY A 86 2.55 12.70 -8.33
N ILE A 87 1.39 12.08 -8.00
CA ILE A 87 1.30 10.72 -7.50
C ILE A 87 0.58 9.86 -8.53
N LYS A 88 1.15 8.71 -8.87
CA LYS A 88 0.47 7.68 -9.67
C LYS A 88 -0.42 6.84 -8.76
N TRP A 89 -1.73 7.03 -8.84
CA TRP A 89 -2.73 6.30 -8.05
C TRP A 89 -3.18 5.03 -8.75
N LEU A 90 -3.14 3.89 -8.05
CA LEU A 90 -3.56 2.59 -8.56
C LEU A 90 -4.77 2.08 -7.78
N ASN A 91 -5.72 1.47 -8.50
CA ASN A 91 -6.91 0.83 -7.94
C ASN A 91 -7.27 -0.39 -8.80
N ASP A 92 -6.73 -1.57 -8.44
CA ASP A 92 -6.75 -2.80 -9.24
C ASP A 92 -6.09 -2.62 -10.62
N GLU A 93 -4.97 -1.93 -10.64
CA GLU A 93 -4.21 -1.54 -11.83
C GLU A 93 -2.72 -1.89 -11.64
N ILE A 94 -1.99 -1.93 -12.76
CA ILE A 94 -0.53 -2.04 -12.75
C ILE A 94 0.12 -0.72 -13.17
N HIS A 95 1.36 -0.54 -12.73
CA HIS A 95 2.23 0.49 -13.26
C HIS A 95 3.66 -0.03 -13.36
N GLU A 96 4.22 0.06 -14.56
CA GLU A 96 5.62 -0.27 -14.83
C GLU A 96 6.50 0.97 -14.69
N ILE A 97 7.67 0.77 -14.12
CA ILE A 97 8.66 1.81 -13.92
C ILE A 97 10.07 1.22 -13.94
N THR A 98 11.05 2.01 -14.37
CA THR A 98 12.46 1.69 -14.13
C THR A 98 12.94 2.46 -12.91
N ALA A 99 13.37 1.75 -11.88
CA ALA A 99 13.88 2.34 -10.64
C ALA A 99 15.10 1.55 -10.17
N GLY A 100 16.16 2.23 -9.73
CA GLY A 100 17.43 1.61 -9.35
C GLY A 100 18.05 0.75 -10.46
N GLY A 101 17.80 1.09 -11.73
CA GLY A 101 18.29 0.35 -12.90
C GLY A 101 17.56 -0.97 -13.18
N ARG A 102 16.42 -1.24 -12.53
CA ARG A 102 15.62 -2.47 -12.68
C ARG A 102 14.21 -2.13 -13.20
N GLY A 103 13.66 -2.99 -14.02
CA GLY A 103 12.25 -2.97 -14.43
C GLY A 103 11.36 -3.46 -13.28
N ILE A 104 10.54 -2.59 -12.71
CA ILE A 104 9.63 -2.88 -11.60
C ILE A 104 8.19 -2.71 -12.06
N CYS A 105 7.34 -3.67 -11.76
CA CYS A 105 5.90 -3.57 -11.94
C CYS A 105 5.22 -3.55 -10.57
N ILE A 106 4.41 -2.54 -10.33
CA ILE A 106 3.59 -2.43 -9.13
C ILE A 106 2.17 -2.88 -9.47
N VAL A 107 1.70 -3.91 -8.80
CA VAL A 107 0.29 -4.31 -8.81
C VAL A 107 -0.36 -3.61 -7.62
N GLY A 108 -1.15 -2.58 -7.88
CA GLY A 108 -1.75 -1.73 -6.85
C GLY A 108 -3.23 -1.99 -6.67
N SER A 109 -3.66 -2.18 -5.44
CA SER A 109 -5.05 -2.41 -5.06
C SER A 109 -5.33 -1.87 -3.66
N ARG A 110 -6.60 -1.57 -3.35
CA ARG A 110 -7.04 -1.36 -1.97
C ARG A 110 -6.86 -2.63 -1.12
N GLY A 111 -6.87 -3.79 -1.76
CA GLY A 111 -6.81 -5.09 -1.11
C GLY A 111 -8.19 -5.59 -0.67
N ALA A 112 -8.20 -6.63 0.15
CA ALA A 112 -9.40 -7.24 0.68
C ALA A 112 -9.26 -7.53 2.18
N LEU A 113 -10.39 -7.54 2.87
CA LEU A 113 -10.52 -8.06 4.23
C LEU A 113 -11.00 -9.52 4.18
N ASN A 114 -10.67 -10.30 5.19
CA ASN A 114 -11.19 -11.66 5.35
C ASN A 114 -12.72 -11.64 5.52
N LYS A 115 -13.21 -10.62 6.24
CA LYS A 115 -14.64 -10.32 6.38
C LYS A 115 -14.87 -8.83 6.18
N PRO A 116 -15.86 -8.41 5.37
CA PRO A 116 -16.32 -7.03 5.38
C PRO A 116 -16.75 -6.61 6.78
N THR A 117 -16.53 -5.36 7.14
CA THR A 117 -17.08 -4.81 8.38
C THR A 117 -18.61 -4.74 8.30
N LYS A 118 -19.30 -4.69 9.44
CA LYS A 118 -20.77 -4.53 9.47
C LYS A 118 -21.24 -3.28 8.73
N TRP A 119 -20.44 -2.22 8.77
CA TRP A 119 -20.73 -0.99 8.02
C TRP A 119 -20.59 -1.22 6.51
N GLN A 120 -19.53 -1.87 6.08
CA GLN A 120 -19.29 -2.21 4.67
C GLN A 120 -20.39 -3.11 4.10
N GLU A 121 -20.80 -4.14 4.86
CA GLU A 121 -21.90 -5.03 4.43
C GLU A 121 -23.20 -4.29 4.20
N ARG A 122 -23.50 -3.26 5.02
CA ARG A 122 -24.73 -2.47 4.91
C ARG A 122 -24.68 -1.42 3.81
N ASN A 123 -23.52 -0.81 3.59
CA ASN A 123 -23.39 0.39 2.75
C ASN A 123 -22.71 0.15 1.41
N LEU A 124 -22.01 -0.97 1.24
CA LEU A 124 -21.28 -1.31 0.02
C LEU A 124 -21.74 -2.68 -0.53
N PRO A 125 -22.95 -2.73 -1.13
CA PRO A 125 -23.46 -3.97 -1.71
C PRO A 125 -22.50 -4.51 -2.78
N GLY A 126 -22.25 -5.82 -2.77
CA GLY A 126 -21.32 -6.47 -3.71
C GLY A 126 -19.85 -6.49 -3.25
N LEU A 127 -19.48 -5.81 -2.16
CA LEU A 127 -18.08 -5.77 -1.67
C LEU A 127 -17.57 -7.18 -1.29
N LYS A 128 -18.43 -8.03 -0.71
CA LYS A 128 -18.05 -9.41 -0.39
C LYS A 128 -17.70 -10.21 -1.64
N ASP A 129 -18.46 -10.04 -2.71
CA ASP A 129 -18.18 -10.69 -3.99
C ASP A 129 -16.93 -10.13 -4.66
N TYR A 130 -16.69 -8.84 -4.51
CA TYR A 130 -15.44 -8.21 -4.93
C TYR A 130 -14.25 -8.83 -4.20
N TYR A 131 -14.27 -8.92 -2.86
CA TYR A 131 -13.19 -9.54 -2.07
C TYR A 131 -12.91 -10.99 -2.49
N ARG A 132 -13.96 -11.75 -2.80
CA ARG A 132 -13.83 -13.13 -3.27
C ARG A 132 -13.14 -13.23 -4.64
N ARG A 133 -13.37 -12.27 -5.54
CA ARG A 133 -12.82 -12.27 -6.90
C ARG A 133 -11.43 -11.62 -6.97
N LEU A 134 -11.10 -10.76 -6.03
CA LEU A 134 -9.85 -9.99 -6.05
C LEU A 134 -8.58 -10.84 -6.19
N PRO A 135 -8.42 -12.00 -5.51
CA PRO A 135 -7.22 -12.83 -5.69
C PRO A 135 -6.99 -13.23 -7.15
N GLY A 136 -8.05 -13.60 -7.88
CA GLY A 136 -7.97 -13.92 -9.31
C GLY A 136 -7.54 -12.71 -10.14
N LYS A 137 -8.14 -11.55 -9.89
CA LYS A 137 -7.79 -10.30 -10.56
C LYS A 137 -6.33 -9.91 -10.35
N LEU A 138 -5.82 -10.03 -9.11
CA LEU A 138 -4.41 -9.71 -8.82
C LEU A 138 -3.43 -10.70 -9.49
N LEU A 139 -3.81 -11.97 -9.65
CA LEU A 139 -3.02 -12.95 -10.41
C LEU A 139 -2.99 -12.60 -11.91
N GLU A 140 -4.09 -12.13 -12.49
CA GLU A 140 -4.13 -11.67 -13.87
C GLU A 140 -3.19 -10.48 -14.08
N LEU A 141 -3.23 -9.49 -13.18
CA LEU A 141 -2.35 -8.32 -13.20
C LEU A 141 -0.87 -8.72 -13.03
N ALA A 142 -0.55 -9.65 -12.12
CA ALA A 142 0.80 -10.16 -11.97
C ALA A 142 1.28 -10.90 -13.23
N SER A 143 0.40 -11.63 -13.90
CA SER A 143 0.71 -12.29 -15.17
C SER A 143 0.96 -11.28 -16.28
N GLU A 144 0.28 -10.14 -16.28
CA GLU A 144 0.53 -9.03 -17.19
C GLU A 144 1.92 -8.42 -16.95
N CYS A 145 2.30 -8.14 -15.70
CA CYS A 145 3.65 -7.68 -15.36
C CYS A 145 4.74 -8.63 -15.90
N LYS A 146 4.54 -9.96 -15.79
CA LYS A 146 5.47 -10.95 -16.35
C LYS A 146 5.56 -10.88 -17.86
N ARG A 147 4.42 -10.71 -18.55
CA ARG A 147 4.40 -10.59 -20.04
C ARG A 147 5.10 -9.33 -20.54
N LEU A 148 5.08 -8.27 -19.72
CA LEU A 148 5.79 -7.01 -20.01
C LEU A 148 7.30 -7.12 -19.72
N GLY A 149 7.76 -8.22 -19.12
CA GLY A 149 9.20 -8.47 -18.89
C GLY A 149 9.73 -7.82 -17.61
N SER A 150 8.87 -7.44 -16.68
CA SER A 150 9.30 -6.82 -15.43
C SER A 150 10.12 -7.78 -14.58
N GLU A 151 11.27 -7.32 -14.09
CA GLU A 151 12.20 -8.11 -13.28
C GLU A 151 11.74 -8.26 -11.83
N ILE A 152 11.03 -7.24 -11.32
CA ILE A 152 10.52 -7.18 -9.96
C ILE A 152 9.03 -6.88 -10.01
N ILE A 153 8.22 -7.70 -9.33
CA ILE A 153 6.78 -7.50 -9.23
C ILE A 153 6.43 -7.28 -7.75
N ILE A 154 5.83 -6.14 -7.43
CA ILE A 154 5.45 -5.76 -6.07
C ILE A 154 3.93 -5.72 -5.97
N LEU A 155 3.37 -6.38 -4.97
CA LEU A 155 1.98 -6.20 -4.58
C LEU A 155 1.90 -5.07 -3.55
N LEU A 156 1.28 -3.95 -3.92
CA LEU A 156 1.01 -2.83 -3.02
C LEU A 156 -0.48 -2.82 -2.69
N THR A 157 -0.81 -3.00 -1.41
CA THR A 157 -2.20 -2.94 -0.94
C THR A 157 -2.32 -2.02 0.27
N HIS A 158 -3.55 -1.61 0.61
CA HIS A 158 -3.80 -0.97 1.89
C HIS A 158 -4.07 -2.03 2.97
N TYR A 159 -5.04 -2.91 2.75
CA TYR A 159 -5.31 -4.01 3.67
C TYR A 159 -4.20 -5.06 3.65
N GLY A 160 -3.95 -5.69 4.79
CA GLY A 160 -2.96 -6.76 4.92
C GLY A 160 -3.29 -7.98 4.05
N VAL A 161 -2.24 -8.68 3.63
CA VAL A 161 -2.36 -9.91 2.82
C VAL A 161 -2.17 -11.18 3.64
N THR A 162 -1.81 -11.06 4.92
CA THR A 162 -1.54 -12.18 5.83
C THR A 162 -1.88 -11.79 7.26
N PHE A 163 -2.17 -12.77 8.11
CA PHE A 163 -2.30 -12.56 9.55
C PHE A 163 -0.95 -12.61 10.29
N LYS A 164 0.12 -13.04 9.64
CA LYS A 164 1.43 -13.29 10.28
C LYS A 164 2.05 -12.03 10.90
N ASN A 165 1.79 -10.85 10.36
CA ASN A 165 2.31 -9.57 10.87
C ASN A 165 1.29 -8.73 11.66
N LEU A 166 0.15 -9.32 12.04
CA LEU A 166 -0.86 -8.65 12.85
C LEU A 166 -0.63 -8.79 14.38
N ALA A 167 0.40 -9.54 14.82
CA ALA A 167 0.73 -9.62 16.23
C ALA A 167 0.92 -8.21 16.81
N GLY A 168 0.22 -7.90 17.91
CA GLY A 168 0.08 -6.54 18.47
C GLY A 168 -1.32 -5.94 18.27
N GLU A 169 -2.03 -6.37 17.23
CA GLU A 169 -3.43 -6.06 17.03
C GLU A 169 -4.32 -7.01 17.87
N PRO A 170 -5.47 -6.54 18.39
CA PRO A 170 -6.43 -7.42 19.05
C PRO A 170 -6.87 -8.55 18.10
N ALA A 171 -6.75 -9.80 18.55
CA ALA A 171 -7.04 -10.96 17.69
C ALA A 171 -8.48 -10.96 17.13
N GLY A 172 -9.44 -10.40 17.87
CA GLY A 172 -10.85 -10.31 17.46
C GLY A 172 -11.12 -9.41 16.26
N ILE A 173 -10.15 -8.59 15.82
CA ILE A 173 -10.31 -7.71 14.65
C ILE A 173 -9.47 -8.13 13.44
N TRP A 174 -8.69 -9.19 13.50
CA TRP A 174 -7.79 -9.60 12.41
C TRP A 174 -8.51 -9.83 11.09
N ASP A 175 -9.74 -10.36 11.13
CA ASP A 175 -10.59 -10.53 9.94
C ASP A 175 -10.90 -9.20 9.23
N TYR A 176 -10.81 -8.08 9.95
CA TYR A 176 -11.05 -6.72 9.46
C TYR A 176 -9.76 -5.93 9.19
N LEU A 177 -8.60 -6.60 9.24
CA LEU A 177 -7.30 -5.98 8.97
C LEU A 177 -6.61 -6.57 7.76
N ALA A 178 -6.86 -7.83 7.44
CA ALA A 178 -6.18 -8.54 6.38
C ALA A 178 -7.03 -9.65 5.76
N SER A 179 -6.58 -10.18 4.61
CA SER A 179 -7.18 -11.35 3.97
C SER A 179 -6.13 -12.43 3.71
N PRO A 180 -6.16 -13.56 4.45
CA PRO A 180 -5.29 -14.71 4.18
C PRO A 180 -5.49 -15.33 2.80
N GLU A 181 -6.61 -15.06 2.12
CA GLU A 181 -6.80 -15.50 0.73
C GLU A 181 -5.79 -14.84 -0.22
N LEU A 182 -5.34 -13.62 0.11
CA LEU A 182 -4.29 -12.94 -0.65
C LEU A 182 -2.89 -13.52 -0.37
N GLU A 183 -2.69 -14.18 0.77
CA GLU A 183 -1.45 -14.92 1.07
C GLU A 183 -1.19 -15.99 0.01
N LYS A 184 -2.25 -16.71 -0.41
CA LYS A 184 -2.17 -17.81 -1.37
C LYS A 184 -1.70 -17.42 -2.76
N ILE A 185 -1.84 -16.16 -3.13
CA ILE A 185 -1.45 -15.70 -4.47
C ILE A 185 -0.01 -15.17 -4.54
N LEU A 186 0.66 -14.92 -3.43
CA LEU A 186 1.97 -14.27 -3.42
C LEU A 186 3.01 -15.07 -4.22
N VAL A 187 3.19 -16.34 -3.90
CA VAL A 187 4.13 -17.22 -4.64
C VAL A 187 3.60 -17.51 -6.03
N LYS A 188 2.32 -17.86 -6.17
CA LYS A 188 1.70 -18.18 -7.46
C LYS A 188 1.78 -17.03 -8.45
N GLY A 189 1.59 -15.79 -7.97
CA GLY A 189 1.73 -14.58 -8.76
C GLY A 189 3.19 -14.24 -9.11
N GLY A 190 4.17 -14.83 -8.41
CA GLY A 190 5.59 -14.51 -8.57
C GLY A 190 5.93 -13.12 -8.06
N PHE A 191 5.26 -12.69 -7.00
CA PHE A 191 5.58 -11.42 -6.35
C PHE A 191 6.93 -11.51 -5.63
N ASN A 192 7.77 -10.49 -5.81
CA ASN A 192 9.05 -10.36 -5.11
C ASN A 192 8.89 -9.76 -3.71
N ALA A 193 7.82 -8.99 -3.51
CA ALA A 193 7.43 -8.45 -2.21
C ALA A 193 5.94 -8.11 -2.19
N SER A 194 5.36 -8.07 -0.98
CA SER A 194 4.08 -7.43 -0.72
C SER A 194 4.25 -6.34 0.32
N ILE A 195 3.61 -5.20 0.10
CA ILE A 195 3.70 -4.02 0.97
C ILE A 195 2.28 -3.58 1.29
N HIS A 196 1.97 -3.42 2.57
CA HIS A 196 0.65 -3.00 3.02
C HIS A 196 0.74 -2.09 4.26
N ALA A 197 -0.38 -1.46 4.62
CA ALA A 197 -0.55 -0.65 5.82
C ALA A 197 -1.69 -1.21 6.71
N HIS A 198 -2.57 -0.36 7.22
CA HIS A 198 -3.80 -0.66 7.96
C HIS A 198 -3.63 -1.35 9.32
N ALA A 199 -2.55 -2.08 9.59
CA ALA A 199 -2.27 -2.71 10.87
C ALA A 199 -1.44 -1.76 11.75
N HIS A 200 -2.14 -0.86 12.48
CA HIS A 200 -1.53 0.25 13.21
C HIS A 200 -0.71 -0.16 14.43
N ARG A 201 -0.93 -1.39 14.94
CA ARG A 201 -0.24 -1.95 16.13
C ARG A 201 0.56 -3.20 15.83
N GLY A 202 0.64 -3.60 14.56
CA GLY A 202 1.39 -4.79 14.17
C GLY A 202 2.87 -4.66 14.53
N PHE A 203 3.41 -5.55 15.38
CA PHE A 203 4.79 -5.48 15.85
C PHE A 203 5.81 -5.70 14.74
N TYR A 204 5.51 -6.63 13.83
CA TYR A 204 6.47 -7.04 12.81
C TYR A 204 6.40 -6.13 11.59
N GLU A 205 7.50 -5.44 11.30
CA GLU A 205 7.65 -4.67 10.07
C GLU A 205 7.68 -5.58 8.84
N LYS A 206 8.36 -6.74 8.98
CA LYS A 206 8.52 -7.72 7.91
C LYS A 206 8.26 -9.13 8.43
N VAL A 207 7.51 -9.90 7.66
CA VAL A 207 7.36 -11.35 7.82
C VAL A 207 7.57 -12.05 6.48
N MET A 208 7.80 -13.36 6.53
CA MET A 208 7.88 -14.17 5.30
C MET A 208 6.60 -14.98 5.12
N VAL A 209 6.06 -14.93 3.91
CA VAL A 209 5.04 -15.84 3.43
C VAL A 209 5.70 -16.70 2.36
N ASP A 210 6.07 -17.91 2.74
CA ASP A 210 6.98 -18.77 1.98
C ASP A 210 8.28 -18.00 1.62
N SER A 211 8.53 -17.77 0.34
CA SER A 211 9.70 -17.00 -0.14
C SER A 211 9.45 -15.51 -0.30
N VAL A 212 8.22 -15.02 -0.08
CA VAL A 212 7.85 -13.64 -0.36
C VAL A 212 7.87 -12.81 0.93
N PRO A 213 8.67 -11.74 1.03
CA PRO A 213 8.63 -10.81 2.14
C PRO A 213 7.35 -9.96 2.08
N VAL A 214 6.69 -9.83 3.22
CA VAL A 214 5.50 -9.01 3.42
C VAL A 214 5.80 -7.93 4.45
N TYR A 215 5.65 -6.68 4.07
CA TYR A 215 5.96 -5.51 4.90
C TYR A 215 4.68 -4.81 5.36
N ASN A 216 4.57 -4.58 6.67
CA ASN A 216 3.61 -3.63 7.23
C ASN A 216 4.29 -2.26 7.37
N VAL A 217 3.88 -1.30 6.55
CA VAL A 217 4.47 0.05 6.50
C VAL A 217 3.56 1.12 7.12
N SER A 218 2.62 0.70 7.96
CA SER A 218 1.72 1.59 8.70
C SER A 218 2.49 2.60 9.53
N PHE A 219 2.31 3.90 9.28
CA PHE A 219 3.02 4.96 9.99
C PHE A 219 2.77 4.94 11.51
N PRO A 220 1.55 4.74 12.02
CA PRO A 220 1.30 4.55 13.45
C PRO A 220 2.11 3.41 14.07
N ALA A 221 2.29 2.31 13.36
CA ALA A 221 3.06 1.17 13.84
C ALA A 221 4.58 1.38 13.79
N ARG A 222 5.06 2.14 12.80
CA ARG A 222 6.51 2.31 12.52
C ARG A 222 7.08 3.63 13.05
N GLY A 223 6.29 4.71 13.14
CA GLY A 223 6.75 6.06 13.48
C GLY A 223 7.66 6.69 12.42
N ARG A 224 7.88 6.00 11.30
CA ARG A 224 8.73 6.42 10.18
C ARG A 224 8.31 5.71 8.89
N PRO A 225 8.61 6.27 7.72
CA PRO A 225 8.62 5.49 6.49
C PRO A 225 9.64 4.34 6.57
N VAL A 226 9.33 3.24 5.90
CA VAL A 226 10.14 2.00 5.89
C VAL A 226 11.02 1.98 4.65
N GLU A 227 12.31 1.73 4.85
CA GLU A 227 13.28 1.55 3.77
C GLU A 227 13.34 0.06 3.39
N ILE A 228 13.10 -0.24 2.11
CA ILE A 228 13.04 -1.61 1.58
C ILE A 228 14.04 -1.74 0.44
N ASN A 229 14.97 -2.66 0.56
CA ASN A 229 15.89 -3.05 -0.51
C ASN A 229 15.43 -4.38 -1.10
N LEU A 230 15.12 -4.38 -2.41
CA LEU A 230 14.74 -5.58 -3.15
C LEU A 230 15.89 -6.02 -4.04
N GLY A 231 16.49 -7.14 -3.65
CA GLY A 231 17.58 -7.78 -4.38
C GLY A 231 17.20 -9.10 -4.99
#